data_3fd43e1706a677218bdafdec65a84156
#
_entry.id   3fd43e1706a677218bdafdec65a84156
#
_cell.length_a   1.000
_cell.length_b   1.000
_cell.length_c   1.000
_cell.angle_alpha   90.00
_cell.angle_beta   90.00
_cell.angle_gamma   90.00
#
_symmetry.space_group_name_H-M   'P 1'
#
loop_
_entity.id
_entity.type
_entity.pdbx_description
1 polymer ?
#
loop_
_entity_poly.entity_id
_entity_poly.type
_entity_poly.pdbx_seq_one_letter_code
_entity_poly.pdbx_strand_id
1 'polypeptide(L)' 'MNVVLNGDARELPDQATLQWLIDDLGLTGKRLAVEVNEDIVPRSQHGDFRLNDGDRVEVVHAIGGG' A
#
# COMPACT_ATOMS: atom_id res chain seq x y z
N MET A 1 6.59 -7.43 -10.56
CA MET A 1 5.42 -6.67 -11.02
C MET A 1 5.58 -5.19 -10.72
N ASN A 2 4.92 -4.37 -11.47
CA ASN A 2 5.00 -2.93 -11.27
C ASN A 2 3.68 -2.37 -10.78
N VAL A 3 3.76 -1.47 -9.81
CA VAL A 3 2.59 -0.71 -9.35
C VAL A 3 2.94 0.78 -9.44
N VAL A 4 1.91 1.61 -9.32
CA VAL A 4 2.10 3.06 -9.23
C VAL A 4 1.79 3.45 -7.80
N LEU A 5 2.82 3.84 -7.06
CA LEU A 5 2.70 4.21 -5.65
C LEU A 5 2.79 5.72 -5.54
N ASN A 6 1.69 6.34 -5.11
CA ASN A 6 1.62 7.80 -4.97
C ASN A 6 2.12 8.52 -6.21
N GLY A 7 1.75 8.00 -7.38
CA GLY A 7 2.13 8.58 -8.66
C GLY A 7 3.45 8.11 -9.24
N ASP A 8 4.23 7.34 -8.51
CA ASP A 8 5.55 6.88 -8.97
C ASP A 8 5.56 5.38 -9.22
N ALA A 9 6.17 4.97 -10.32
CA ALA A 9 6.32 3.56 -10.63
C ALA A 9 7.24 2.89 -9.61
N ARG A 10 6.84 1.70 -9.16
CA ARG A 10 7.61 0.94 -8.19
C ARG A 10 7.52 -0.53 -8.51
N GLU A 11 8.67 -1.19 -8.52
CA GLU A 11 8.71 -2.62 -8.79
C GLU A 11 8.59 -3.40 -7.48
N LEU A 12 7.73 -4.41 -7.49
CA LEU A 12 7.50 -5.27 -6.34
C LEU A 12 7.68 -6.73 -6.76
N PRO A 13 8.00 -7.60 -5.80
CA PRO A 13 8.00 -9.04 -6.11
C PRO A 13 6.59 -9.48 -6.48
N ASP A 14 6.51 -10.51 -7.29
CA ASP A 14 5.22 -11.09 -7.65
C ASP A 14 4.49 -11.54 -6.41
N GLN A 15 3.17 -11.34 -6.39
CA GLN A 15 2.30 -11.72 -5.27
C GLN A 15 2.54 -10.93 -3.98
N ALA A 16 3.22 -9.81 -4.06
CA ALA A 16 3.38 -8.95 -2.88
C ALA A 16 2.02 -8.48 -2.37
N THR A 17 1.89 -8.43 -1.05
CA THR A 17 0.69 -7.91 -0.41
C THR A 17 0.88 -6.43 -0.09
N LEU A 18 -0.23 -5.76 0.25
CA LEU A 18 -0.15 -4.38 0.76
C LEU A 18 0.74 -4.32 1.99
N GLN A 19 0.65 -5.31 2.87
CA GLN A 19 1.50 -5.32 4.07
C GLN A 19 2.96 -5.39 3.68
N TRP A 20 3.30 -6.21 2.68
CA TRP A 20 4.68 -6.27 2.19
C TRP A 20 5.18 -4.90 1.78
N LEU A 21 4.35 -4.17 1.02
CA LEU A 21 4.72 -2.83 0.55
C LEU A 21 4.89 -1.86 1.72
N ILE A 22 3.96 -1.89 2.67
CA ILE A 22 4.02 -1.02 3.85
C ILE A 22 5.30 -1.29 4.63
N ASP A 23 5.65 -2.56 4.81
CA ASP A 23 6.86 -2.94 5.52
C ASP A 23 8.11 -2.47 4.76
N ASP A 24 8.10 -2.64 3.44
CA ASP A 24 9.22 -2.22 2.60
C ASP A 24 9.43 -0.70 2.62
N LEU A 25 8.36 0.05 2.78
CA LEU A 25 8.42 1.51 2.91
C LEU A 25 8.86 1.97 4.29
N GLY A 26 9.02 1.05 5.24
CA GLY A 26 9.37 1.42 6.61
C GLY A 26 8.23 2.03 7.39
N LEU A 27 6.99 1.75 6.99
CA LEU A 27 5.80 2.35 7.60
C LEU A 27 5.04 1.38 8.49
N THR A 28 5.64 0.25 8.82
CA THR A 28 5.01 -0.75 9.69
C THR A 28 4.58 -0.13 11.01
N GLY A 29 3.35 -0.38 11.41
CA GLY A 29 2.83 0.14 12.66
C GLY A 29 2.39 1.59 12.63
N LYS A 30 2.59 2.29 11.52
CA LYS A 30 2.15 3.67 11.40
C LYS A 30 0.66 3.72 11.05
N ARG A 31 0.04 4.85 11.35
CA ARG A 31 -1.33 5.09 10.94
C ARG A 31 -1.34 5.47 9.46
N LEU A 32 -1.98 4.63 8.67
CA LEU A 32 -2.02 4.84 7.23
C LEU A 32 -3.44 4.71 6.73
N ALA A 33 -3.76 5.52 5.74
CA ALA A 33 -4.92 5.30 4.89
C ALA A 33 -4.38 4.80 3.56
N VAL A 34 -4.88 3.67 3.10
CA VAL A 34 -4.40 3.05 1.87
C VAL A 34 -5.56 2.86 0.91
N GLU A 35 -5.37 3.30 -0.33
CA GLU A 35 -6.31 3.05 -1.42
C GLU A 35 -5.61 2.26 -2.50
N VAL A 36 -6.34 1.31 -3.07
CA VAL A 36 -5.87 0.60 -4.25
C VAL A 36 -6.91 0.79 -5.32
N ASN A 37 -6.51 1.39 -6.44
CA ASN A 37 -7.43 1.71 -7.55
C ASN A 37 -8.65 2.49 -7.05
N GLU A 38 -8.41 3.46 -6.16
CA GLU A 38 -9.42 4.37 -5.61
C GLU A 38 -10.33 3.73 -4.56
N ASP A 39 -10.11 2.48 -4.20
CA ASP A 39 -10.89 1.83 -3.14
C ASP A 39 -10.06 1.76 -1.87
N ILE A 40 -10.65 2.15 -0.76
CA ILE A 40 -9.99 2.07 0.54
C ILE A 40 -9.84 0.61 0.95
N VAL A 41 -8.64 0.24 1.37
CA VAL A 41 -8.38 -1.09 1.91
C VAL A 41 -8.16 -0.96 3.41
N PRO A 42 -9.06 -1.51 4.23
CA PRO A 42 -8.92 -1.42 5.68
C PRO A 42 -7.64 -2.10 6.17
N ARG A 43 -7.11 -1.59 7.27
CA ARG A 43 -5.87 -2.12 7.84
C ARG A 43 -5.94 -3.63 8.08
N SER A 44 -7.09 -4.12 8.53
CA SER A 44 -7.27 -5.55 8.81
C SER A 44 -7.11 -6.43 7.57
N GLN A 45 -7.15 -5.84 6.38
CA GLN A 45 -7.04 -6.59 5.13
C GLN A 45 -5.67 -6.45 4.47
N HIS A 46 -4.79 -5.61 5.00
CA HIS A 46 -3.49 -5.36 4.36
C HIS A 46 -2.66 -6.63 4.19
N GLY A 47 -2.73 -7.52 5.17
CA GLY A 47 -1.93 -8.75 5.13
C GLY A 47 -2.40 -9.76 4.08
N ASP A 48 -3.67 -9.69 3.72
CA ASP A 48 -4.27 -10.63 2.77
C ASP A 48 -4.49 -10.04 1.40
N PHE A 49 -4.33 -8.72 1.27
CA PHE A 49 -4.61 -8.04 0.00
C PHE A 49 -3.41 -8.15 -0.91
N ARG A 50 -3.52 -8.96 -1.95
CA ARG A 50 -2.45 -9.11 -2.94
C ARG A 50 -2.57 -8.04 -4.01
N LEU A 51 -1.44 -7.42 -4.32
CA LEU A 51 -1.38 -6.43 -5.39
C LEU A 51 -1.21 -7.13 -6.72
N ASN A 52 -1.71 -6.48 -7.75
CA ASN A 52 -1.58 -6.95 -9.13
C ASN A 52 -0.77 -5.95 -9.93
N ASP A 53 -0.15 -6.44 -10.99
CA ASP A 53 0.59 -5.58 -11.90
C ASP A 53 -0.30 -4.46 -12.41
N GLY A 54 0.19 -3.24 -12.37
CA GLY A 54 -0.56 -2.08 -12.82
C GLY A 54 -1.44 -1.43 -11.76
N ASP A 55 -1.55 -2.00 -10.59
CA ASP A 55 -2.37 -1.39 -9.53
C ASP A 55 -1.85 0.00 -9.17
N ARG A 56 -2.78 0.90 -8.89
CA ARG A 56 -2.46 2.22 -8.37
C ARG A 56 -2.71 2.23 -6.88
N VAL A 57 -1.65 2.49 -6.14
CA VAL A 57 -1.69 2.47 -4.67
C VAL A 57 -1.41 3.86 -4.15
N GLU A 58 -2.26 4.33 -3.26
CA GLU A 58 -2.03 5.58 -2.55
C GLU A 58 -1.92 5.28 -1.06
N VAL A 59 -0.84 5.73 -0.47
CA VAL A 59 -0.59 5.56 0.95
C VAL A 59 -0.44 6.94 1.55
N VAL A 60 -1.35 7.28 2.45
CA VAL A 60 -1.31 8.56 3.16
C VAL A 60 -1.02 8.27 4.62
N HIS A 61 0.06 8.84 5.11
CA HIS A 61 0.44 8.73 6.50
C HIS A 61 -0.41 9.72 7.31
N ALA A 62 -1.26 9.20 8.16
CA ALA A 62 -2.05 10.06 9.02
C ALA A 62 -1.11 10.66 10.07
N ILE A 63 -0.75 11.89 9.86
CA ILE A 63 -0.01 12.64 10.85
C ILE A 63 -1.01 12.94 11.94
N GLY A 64 -0.94 12.17 12.98
CA GLY A 64 -1.91 12.23 14.00
C GLY A 64 -1.88 13.53 14.71
N GLY A 65 -2.63 14.41 14.26
CA GLY A 65 -2.84 15.59 15.04
C GLY A 65 -3.71 15.25 16.21
N GLY A 66 -3.80 14.23 16.61
CA GLY A 66 -4.72 14.07 17.63
C GLY A 66 -4.60 13.27 18.71
#